data_989dd424def21d47b2b70464994dba42
#
_entry.id   989dd424def21d47b2b70464994dba42
#
_cell.length_a   1.000
_cell.length_b   1.000
_cell.length_c   1.000
_cell.angle_alpha   90.00
_cell.angle_beta   90.00
_cell.angle_gamma   90.00
#
_symmetry.space_group_name_H-M   'P 1'
#
loop_
_entity.id
_entity.type
_entity.pdbx_description
1 polymer ?
#
loop_
_entity_poly.entity_id
_entity_poly.type
_entity_poly.pdbx_seq_one_letter_code
_entity_poly.pdbx_strand_id
1 'polypeptide(L)'
;MGDTRRWFWLGGVLLLCAFVWLLHPILTPFLVALLLAYLFDPLVDRLERLGLSRTWGVIAVFALFTLIVTALLLVLVPMLAKQLLRLYELAPQMLDWLQHTAVPWAQSKLGLSDGFWKFDKVKAAISEHMGQTTDIVGVVLSQATASSLALIGWLANLVLIPVVSFYLLRDWDVMMAKIRGLLPRDREERVVALAGECHEVLGAFVRGQLLVMLALGVIYAAGLMIVGLELGLLIGLIAGLAAIVPYMGFVIGIGAALIAGLFQFGGDLYPMIGIVAVFMVGQALEGMVLTPLLVGDRIGLHPVAVIFAILAGGELFGFTGVLLALPVAAVIMVLVRHVHDLYKDSDIYSGVDEPEL
;
A
#
# COMPACT_ATOMS: atom_id res chain seq x y z
N MET A 1 -30.48 -23.32 27.52
CA MET A 1 -30.66 -22.02 26.86
C MET A 1 -29.38 -21.43 26.23
N GLY A 2 -28.19 -22.00 26.48
CA GLY A 2 -26.91 -21.50 25.93
C GLY A 2 -26.67 -21.77 24.44
N ASP A 3 -27.12 -22.90 23.90
CA ASP A 3 -26.77 -23.32 22.55
C ASP A 3 -27.49 -22.53 21.44
N THR A 4 -28.78 -22.24 21.62
CA THR A 4 -29.54 -21.47 20.62
C THR A 4 -28.96 -20.07 20.43
N ARG A 5 -28.48 -19.42 21.50
CA ARG A 5 -27.85 -18.09 21.44
C ARG A 5 -26.51 -18.15 20.72
N ARG A 6 -25.73 -19.23 20.87
CA ARG A 6 -24.46 -19.44 20.14
C ARG A 6 -24.70 -19.62 18.65
N TRP A 7 -25.72 -20.39 18.25
CA TRP A 7 -26.08 -20.59 16.86
C TRP A 7 -26.57 -19.28 16.18
N PHE A 8 -27.31 -18.44 16.90
CA PHE A 8 -27.69 -17.11 16.40
C PHE A 8 -26.47 -16.21 16.16
N TRP A 9 -25.49 -16.23 17.08
CA TRP A 9 -24.26 -15.45 16.91
C TRP A 9 -23.41 -15.97 15.75
N LEU A 10 -23.25 -17.27 15.62
CA LEU A 10 -22.53 -17.90 14.50
C LEU A 10 -23.23 -17.61 13.18
N GLY A 11 -24.55 -17.74 13.10
CA GLY A 11 -25.32 -17.39 11.91
C GLY A 11 -25.18 -15.91 11.54
N GLY A 12 -25.23 -15.01 12.52
CA GLY A 12 -25.02 -13.57 12.31
C GLY A 12 -23.62 -13.25 11.77
N VAL A 13 -22.57 -13.87 12.33
CA VAL A 13 -21.18 -13.70 11.86
C VAL A 13 -21.00 -14.24 10.44
N LEU A 14 -21.54 -15.43 10.14
CA LEU A 14 -21.48 -16.00 8.79
C LEU A 14 -22.21 -15.13 7.77
N LEU A 15 -23.37 -14.59 8.13
CA LEU A 15 -24.16 -13.70 7.28
C LEU A 15 -23.42 -12.37 7.05
N LEU A 16 -22.77 -11.83 8.08
CA LEU A 16 -21.94 -10.63 7.96
C LEU A 16 -20.72 -10.90 7.06
N CYS A 17 -20.03 -12.02 7.23
CA CYS A 17 -18.90 -12.39 6.36
C CYS A 17 -19.35 -12.56 4.90
N ALA A 18 -20.47 -13.23 4.65
CA ALA A 18 -21.03 -13.39 3.32
C ALA A 18 -21.43 -12.04 2.71
N PHE A 19 -22.02 -11.14 3.50
CA PHE A 19 -22.39 -9.79 3.08
C PHE A 19 -21.16 -8.94 2.73
N VAL A 20 -20.11 -8.97 3.56
CA VAL A 20 -18.83 -8.30 3.30
C VAL A 20 -18.18 -8.85 2.03
N TRP A 21 -18.19 -10.17 1.87
CA TRP A 21 -17.65 -10.81 0.66
C TRP A 21 -18.42 -10.42 -0.60
N LEU A 22 -19.75 -10.36 -0.53
CA LEU A 22 -20.60 -9.94 -1.66
C LEU A 22 -20.40 -8.47 -2.03
N LEU A 23 -20.18 -7.61 -1.04
CA LEU A 23 -20.01 -6.16 -1.21
C LEU A 23 -18.56 -5.72 -1.41
N HIS A 24 -17.58 -6.64 -1.40
CA HIS A 24 -16.16 -6.26 -1.46
C HIS A 24 -15.81 -5.28 -2.61
N PRO A 25 -16.38 -5.38 -3.84
CA PRO A 25 -16.05 -4.43 -4.90
C PRO A 25 -16.49 -3.00 -4.59
N ILE A 26 -17.61 -2.86 -3.85
CA ILE A 26 -18.16 -1.56 -3.45
C ILE A 26 -17.42 -1.03 -2.21
N LEU A 27 -16.91 -1.90 -1.35
CA LEU A 27 -16.21 -1.51 -0.12
C LEU A 27 -14.86 -0.85 -0.38
N THR A 28 -14.19 -1.18 -1.49
CA THR A 28 -12.88 -0.64 -1.84
C THR A 28 -12.80 0.90 -1.75
N PRO A 29 -13.66 1.70 -2.41
CA PRO A 29 -13.61 3.15 -2.29
C PRO A 29 -13.90 3.66 -0.86
N PHE A 30 -14.75 2.97 -0.10
CA PHE A 30 -15.02 3.32 1.30
C PHE A 30 -13.81 3.06 2.20
N LEU A 31 -13.09 1.96 1.98
CA LEU A 31 -11.87 1.65 2.72
C LEU A 31 -10.74 2.64 2.41
N VAL A 32 -10.57 3.00 1.13
CA VAL A 32 -9.63 4.05 0.72
C VAL A 32 -10.02 5.40 1.33
N ALA A 33 -11.30 5.74 1.31
CA ALA A 33 -11.82 6.96 1.92
C ALA A 33 -11.58 6.99 3.45
N LEU A 34 -11.74 5.85 4.12
CA LEU A 34 -11.45 5.70 5.54
C LEU A 34 -9.95 5.91 5.83
N LEU A 35 -9.07 5.34 5.02
CA LEU A 35 -7.62 5.54 5.16
C LEU A 35 -7.25 7.02 4.97
N LEU A 36 -7.84 7.71 4.00
CA LEU A 36 -7.63 9.15 3.80
C LEU A 36 -8.16 9.96 4.98
N ALA A 37 -9.33 9.62 5.51
CA ALA A 37 -9.85 10.26 6.71
C ALA A 37 -8.90 10.07 7.90
N TYR A 38 -8.39 8.86 8.14
CA TYR A 38 -7.37 8.59 9.16
C TYR A 38 -6.09 9.40 8.97
N LEU A 39 -5.67 9.59 7.72
CA LEU A 39 -4.47 10.38 7.42
C LEU A 39 -4.66 11.85 7.74
N PHE A 40 -5.84 12.40 7.44
CA PHE A 40 -6.12 13.83 7.54
C PHE A 40 -6.68 14.27 8.90
N ASP A 41 -7.24 13.36 9.68
CA ASP A 41 -7.85 13.65 10.99
C ASP A 41 -6.94 14.46 11.92
N PRO A 42 -5.65 14.12 12.12
CA PRO A 42 -4.77 14.92 12.98
C PRO A 42 -4.49 16.33 12.45
N LEU A 43 -4.61 16.55 11.15
CA LEU A 43 -4.45 17.88 10.54
C LEU A 43 -5.69 18.74 10.81
N VAL A 44 -6.88 18.13 10.67
CA VAL A 44 -8.16 18.78 10.98
C VAL A 44 -8.22 19.13 12.47
N ASP A 45 -7.87 18.21 13.36
CA ASP A 45 -7.82 18.45 14.81
C ASP A 45 -6.90 19.61 15.19
N ARG A 46 -5.76 19.75 14.50
CA ARG A 46 -4.86 20.89 14.72
C ARG A 46 -5.51 22.21 14.32
N LEU A 47 -6.21 22.24 13.17
CA LEU A 47 -6.93 23.43 12.71
C LEU A 47 -8.11 23.77 13.64
N GLU A 48 -8.77 22.77 14.18
CA GLU A 48 -9.85 22.95 15.16
C GLU A 48 -9.33 23.56 16.46
N ARG A 49 -8.17 23.10 16.96
CA ARG A 49 -7.48 23.72 18.11
C ARG A 49 -7.04 25.16 17.88
N LEU A 50 -6.88 25.56 16.60
CA LEU A 50 -6.61 26.96 16.21
C LEU A 50 -7.87 27.81 16.09
N GLY A 51 -9.06 27.25 16.39
CA GLY A 51 -10.34 27.96 16.41
C GLY A 51 -11.19 27.85 15.15
N LEU A 52 -10.79 27.03 14.15
CA LEU A 52 -11.65 26.76 13.01
C LEU A 52 -12.74 25.76 13.39
N SER A 53 -13.95 25.90 12.79
CA SER A 53 -14.92 24.81 12.92
C SER A 53 -14.47 23.58 12.14
N ARG A 54 -14.86 22.37 12.60
CA ARG A 54 -14.44 21.10 11.97
C ARG A 54 -14.70 21.09 10.47
N THR A 55 -15.86 21.58 10.01
CA THR A 55 -16.19 21.67 8.57
C THR A 55 -15.18 22.52 7.79
N TRP A 56 -14.82 23.70 8.30
CA TRP A 56 -13.83 24.54 7.65
C TRP A 56 -12.42 23.96 7.71
N GLY A 57 -12.08 23.28 8.81
CA GLY A 57 -10.84 22.51 8.93
C GLY A 57 -10.73 21.43 7.86
N VAL A 58 -11.79 20.64 7.66
CA VAL A 58 -11.85 19.60 6.62
C VAL A 58 -11.72 20.22 5.22
N ILE A 59 -12.47 21.27 4.91
CA ILE A 59 -12.37 21.97 3.62
C ILE A 59 -10.95 22.48 3.37
N ALA A 60 -10.32 23.09 4.36
CA ALA A 60 -8.96 23.62 4.24
C ALA A 60 -7.93 22.51 4.00
N VAL A 61 -8.02 21.38 4.72
CA VAL A 61 -7.13 20.23 4.54
C VAL A 61 -7.31 19.62 3.14
N PHE A 62 -8.56 19.43 2.68
CA PHE A 62 -8.83 18.91 1.35
C PHE A 62 -8.36 19.85 0.25
N ALA A 63 -8.58 21.17 0.39
CA ALA A 63 -8.12 22.16 -0.57
C ALA A 63 -6.57 22.17 -0.66
N LEU A 64 -5.89 22.14 0.50
CA LEU A 64 -4.43 22.07 0.56
C LEU A 64 -3.91 20.77 -0.06
N PHE A 65 -4.51 19.64 0.27
CA PHE A 65 -4.15 18.34 -0.29
C PHE A 65 -4.33 18.33 -1.82
N THR A 66 -5.48 18.80 -2.31
CA THR A 66 -5.76 18.90 -3.75
C THR A 66 -4.74 19.80 -4.44
N LEU A 67 -4.40 20.94 -3.85
CA LEU A 67 -3.39 21.85 -4.38
C LEU A 67 -2.01 21.18 -4.46
N ILE A 68 -1.58 20.51 -3.38
CA ILE A 68 -0.28 19.80 -3.33
C ILE A 68 -0.26 18.68 -4.38
N VAL A 69 -1.31 17.85 -4.44
CA VAL A 69 -1.39 16.75 -5.40
C VAL A 69 -1.39 17.26 -6.82
N THR A 70 -2.16 18.33 -7.12
CA THR A 70 -2.20 18.94 -8.45
C THR A 70 -0.83 19.49 -8.83
N ALA A 71 -0.16 20.23 -7.94
CA ALA A 71 1.18 20.77 -8.20
C ALA A 71 2.20 19.64 -8.43
N LEU A 72 2.13 18.57 -7.61
CA LEU A 72 2.98 17.39 -7.76
C LEU A 72 2.74 16.70 -9.11
N LEU A 73 1.48 16.49 -9.50
CA LEU A 73 1.13 15.88 -10.78
C LEU A 73 1.59 16.73 -11.98
N LEU A 74 1.44 18.04 -11.92
CA LEU A 74 1.91 18.95 -12.97
C LEU A 74 3.42 18.86 -13.20
N VAL A 75 4.20 18.55 -12.18
CA VAL A 75 5.65 18.37 -12.26
C VAL A 75 6.01 16.93 -12.63
N LEU A 76 5.46 15.94 -11.90
CA LEU A 76 5.85 14.55 -12.07
C LEU A 76 5.34 13.94 -13.37
N VAL A 77 4.10 14.25 -13.79
CA VAL A 77 3.52 13.63 -14.99
C VAL A 77 4.36 13.90 -16.24
N PRO A 78 4.79 15.16 -16.55
CA PRO A 78 5.66 15.38 -17.71
C PRO A 78 7.03 14.69 -17.59
N MET A 79 7.61 14.64 -16.38
CA MET A 79 8.88 13.96 -16.15
C MET A 79 8.75 12.44 -16.35
N LEU A 80 7.72 11.84 -15.79
CA LEU A 80 7.44 10.40 -15.94
C LEU A 80 7.05 10.06 -17.38
N ALA A 81 6.27 10.91 -18.06
CA ALA A 81 5.90 10.70 -19.46
C ALA A 81 7.16 10.63 -20.34
N LYS A 82 8.15 11.51 -20.13
CA LYS A 82 9.43 11.45 -20.85
C LYS A 82 10.18 10.14 -20.58
N GLN A 83 10.22 9.67 -19.35
CA GLN A 83 10.88 8.42 -19.01
C GLN A 83 10.12 7.20 -19.52
N LEU A 84 8.79 7.23 -19.49
CA LEU A 84 7.97 6.17 -20.09
C LEU A 84 8.15 6.09 -21.60
N LEU A 85 8.17 7.23 -22.30
CA LEU A 85 8.49 7.29 -23.73
C LEU A 85 9.88 6.71 -24.00
N ARG A 86 10.87 7.10 -23.20
CA ARG A 86 12.23 6.57 -23.32
C ARG A 86 12.29 5.07 -23.06
N LEU A 87 11.60 4.57 -22.02
CA LEU A 87 11.49 3.14 -21.77
C LEU A 87 10.87 2.40 -22.96
N TYR A 88 9.82 2.99 -23.55
CA TYR A 88 9.13 2.40 -24.69
C TYR A 88 10.03 2.34 -25.93
N GLU A 89 10.81 3.38 -26.20
CA GLU A 89 11.82 3.40 -27.29
C GLU A 89 12.95 2.39 -27.08
N LEU A 90 13.38 2.22 -25.83
CA LEU A 90 14.46 1.31 -25.45
C LEU A 90 13.98 -0.14 -25.30
N ALA A 91 12.68 -0.38 -25.03
CA ALA A 91 12.16 -1.71 -24.74
C ALA A 91 12.50 -2.78 -25.79
N PRO A 92 12.40 -2.53 -27.11
CA PRO A 92 12.80 -3.53 -28.11
C PRO A 92 14.29 -3.84 -28.05
N GLN A 93 15.13 -2.82 -27.87
CA GLN A 93 16.58 -2.98 -27.78
C GLN A 93 16.98 -3.71 -26.49
N MET A 94 16.31 -3.40 -25.37
CA MET A 94 16.49 -4.12 -24.10
C MET A 94 16.10 -5.58 -24.23
N LEU A 95 14.99 -5.89 -24.90
CA LEU A 95 14.56 -7.27 -25.15
C LEU A 95 15.54 -8.02 -26.05
N ASP A 96 16.03 -7.40 -27.13
CA ASP A 96 17.03 -7.98 -27.99
C ASP A 96 18.35 -8.24 -27.23
N TRP A 97 18.79 -7.31 -26.41
CA TRP A 97 19.97 -7.47 -25.56
C TRP A 97 19.78 -8.59 -24.53
N LEU A 98 18.62 -8.63 -23.85
CA LEU A 98 18.29 -9.71 -22.93
C LEU A 98 18.32 -11.06 -23.61
N GLN A 99 17.72 -11.20 -24.79
CA GLN A 99 17.59 -12.45 -25.54
C GLN A 99 18.94 -12.93 -26.12
N HIS A 100 19.76 -12.03 -26.64
CA HIS A 100 20.99 -12.39 -27.35
C HIS A 100 22.27 -12.26 -26.50
N THR A 101 22.24 -11.54 -25.38
CA THR A 101 23.43 -11.30 -24.54
C THR A 101 23.24 -11.82 -23.12
N ALA A 102 22.22 -11.32 -22.40
CA ALA A 102 22.09 -11.61 -20.98
C ALA A 102 21.65 -13.04 -20.68
N VAL A 103 20.66 -13.56 -21.42
CA VAL A 103 20.16 -14.94 -21.23
C VAL A 103 21.20 -15.99 -21.60
N PRO A 104 21.89 -15.93 -22.75
CA PRO A 104 22.97 -16.88 -23.07
C PRO A 104 24.13 -16.83 -22.09
N TRP A 105 24.48 -15.63 -21.61
CA TRP A 105 25.50 -15.48 -20.57
C TRP A 105 25.07 -16.16 -19.26
N ALA A 106 23.83 -15.95 -18.81
CA ALA A 106 23.30 -16.57 -17.61
C ALA A 106 23.19 -18.10 -17.74
N GLN A 107 22.74 -18.61 -18.90
CA GLN A 107 22.71 -20.05 -19.20
C GLN A 107 24.10 -20.67 -19.14
N SER A 108 25.09 -20.02 -19.72
CA SER A 108 26.47 -20.53 -19.75
C SER A 108 27.12 -20.56 -18.34
N LYS A 109 26.75 -19.66 -17.45
CA LYS A 109 27.31 -19.53 -16.10
C LYS A 109 26.51 -20.25 -15.02
N LEU A 110 25.18 -20.30 -15.13
CA LEU A 110 24.27 -20.83 -14.13
C LEU A 110 23.64 -22.18 -14.50
N GLY A 111 23.91 -22.70 -15.72
CA GLY A 111 23.40 -24.01 -16.17
C GLY A 111 21.87 -24.08 -16.32
N LEU A 112 21.21 -22.95 -16.63
CA LEU A 112 19.76 -22.86 -16.77
C LEU A 112 19.31 -23.47 -18.11
N SER A 113 18.20 -24.20 -18.13
CA SER A 113 17.68 -24.88 -19.32
C SER A 113 17.01 -23.92 -20.32
N ASP A 114 17.11 -24.22 -21.64
CA ASP A 114 16.68 -23.39 -22.77
C ASP A 114 15.17 -23.06 -22.85
N GLY A 115 14.33 -23.59 -21.97
CA GLY A 115 12.88 -23.52 -22.09
C GLY A 115 12.19 -22.39 -21.32
N PHE A 116 12.91 -21.68 -20.45
CA PHE A 116 12.29 -20.79 -19.46
C PHE A 116 11.96 -19.37 -19.99
N TRP A 117 12.64 -18.90 -21.06
CA TRP A 117 12.61 -17.50 -21.50
C TRP A 117 12.12 -17.33 -22.93
N LYS A 118 10.80 -17.29 -23.15
CA LYS A 118 10.22 -16.99 -24.47
C LYS A 118 9.76 -15.52 -24.52
N PHE A 119 10.65 -14.63 -24.94
CA PHE A 119 10.36 -13.20 -25.10
C PHE A 119 9.63 -12.86 -26.42
N ASP A 120 9.48 -13.80 -27.35
CA ASP A 120 8.88 -13.56 -28.67
C ASP A 120 7.47 -13.01 -28.60
N LYS A 121 6.65 -13.47 -27.64
CA LYS A 121 5.29 -12.95 -27.41
C LYS A 121 5.31 -11.53 -26.86
N VAL A 122 6.26 -11.20 -25.98
CA VAL A 122 6.41 -9.87 -25.39
C VAL A 122 6.91 -8.90 -26.44
N LYS A 123 7.89 -9.33 -27.27
CA LYS A 123 8.42 -8.55 -28.39
C LYS A 123 7.35 -8.27 -29.43
N ALA A 124 6.55 -9.26 -29.81
CA ALA A 124 5.43 -9.10 -30.73
C ALA A 124 4.38 -8.12 -30.20
N ALA A 125 3.99 -8.25 -28.92
CA ALA A 125 3.04 -7.35 -28.30
C ALA A 125 3.55 -5.90 -28.22
N ILE A 126 4.83 -5.69 -27.92
CA ILE A 126 5.43 -4.35 -27.91
C ILE A 126 5.50 -3.79 -29.33
N SER A 127 5.96 -4.57 -30.32
CA SER A 127 6.09 -4.12 -31.71
C SER A 127 4.74 -3.81 -32.36
N GLU A 128 3.72 -4.57 -32.05
CA GLU A 128 2.35 -4.37 -32.56
C GLU A 128 1.76 -3.03 -32.08
N HIS A 129 2.11 -2.62 -30.86
CA HIS A 129 1.65 -1.36 -30.27
C HIS A 129 2.57 -0.17 -30.59
N MET A 130 3.80 -0.40 -31.04
CA MET A 130 4.75 0.69 -31.39
C MET A 130 4.30 1.54 -32.56
N GLY A 131 3.51 0.98 -33.48
CA GLY A 131 3.00 1.73 -34.66
C GLY A 131 1.86 2.70 -34.37
N GLN A 132 1.27 2.63 -33.18
CA GLN A 132 0.07 3.41 -32.83
C GLN A 132 0.32 4.55 -31.81
N THR A 133 1.55 4.69 -31.29
CA THR A 133 1.75 5.46 -30.06
C THR A 133 2.66 6.68 -30.25
N THR A 134 2.19 7.71 -30.94
CA THR A 134 2.71 9.09 -30.78
C THR A 134 2.01 9.82 -29.64
N ASP A 135 0.96 9.24 -29.07
CA ASP A 135 0.16 9.90 -28.03
C ASP A 135 -0.15 8.91 -26.87
N ILE A 136 0.78 8.81 -25.90
CA ILE A 136 0.56 8.00 -24.69
C ILE A 136 -0.69 8.47 -23.93
N VAL A 137 -0.95 9.77 -23.92
CA VAL A 137 -2.16 10.34 -23.32
C VAL A 137 -3.39 9.85 -24.07
N GLY A 138 -3.33 9.81 -25.40
CA GLY A 138 -4.38 9.26 -26.26
C GLY A 138 -4.62 7.77 -26.05
N VAL A 139 -3.56 6.96 -25.86
CA VAL A 139 -3.68 5.52 -25.60
C VAL A 139 -4.26 5.24 -24.21
N VAL A 140 -3.79 5.93 -23.19
CA VAL A 140 -4.37 5.83 -21.83
C VAL A 140 -5.82 6.30 -21.86
N LEU A 141 -6.12 7.38 -22.56
CA LEU A 141 -7.49 7.89 -22.72
C LEU A 141 -8.35 6.94 -23.56
N SER A 142 -7.83 6.39 -24.65
CA SER A 142 -8.58 5.46 -25.51
C SER A 142 -8.83 4.11 -24.85
N GLN A 143 -7.90 3.58 -24.08
CA GLN A 143 -8.13 2.39 -23.25
C GLN A 143 -9.10 2.67 -22.09
N ALA A 144 -9.01 3.84 -21.47
CA ALA A 144 -10.00 4.29 -20.49
C ALA A 144 -11.39 4.45 -21.10
N THR A 145 -11.49 4.89 -22.37
CA THR A 145 -12.76 5.08 -23.08
C THR A 145 -13.25 3.81 -23.81
N ALA A 146 -12.40 2.84 -24.10
CA ALA A 146 -12.77 1.61 -24.78
C ALA A 146 -13.77 0.74 -23.98
N SER A 147 -13.90 0.97 -22.68
CA SER A 147 -14.93 0.39 -21.84
C SER A 147 -15.67 1.52 -21.13
N SER A 148 -16.80 1.95 -21.67
CA SER A 148 -17.64 3.00 -21.08
C SER A 148 -18.00 2.72 -19.60
N LEU A 149 -18.19 1.44 -19.25
CA LEU A 149 -18.44 1.00 -17.87
C LEU A 149 -17.22 1.16 -16.95
N ALA A 150 -16.01 0.89 -17.45
CA ALA A 150 -14.79 1.09 -16.65
C ALA A 150 -14.51 2.57 -16.42
N LEU A 151 -14.77 3.44 -17.41
CA LEU A 151 -14.66 4.89 -17.25
C LEU A 151 -15.64 5.43 -16.22
N ILE A 152 -16.92 4.99 -16.30
CA ILE A 152 -17.96 5.37 -15.31
C ILE A 152 -17.53 4.91 -13.90
N GLY A 153 -17.04 3.69 -13.75
CA GLY A 153 -16.53 3.16 -12.48
C GLY A 153 -15.35 3.97 -11.95
N TRP A 154 -14.42 4.35 -12.81
CA TRP A 154 -13.26 5.18 -12.43
C TRP A 154 -13.67 6.59 -12.01
N LEU A 155 -14.56 7.25 -12.80
CA LEU A 155 -15.11 8.56 -12.46
C LEU A 155 -15.94 8.49 -11.15
N ALA A 156 -16.75 7.45 -10.99
CA ALA A 156 -17.51 7.25 -9.76
C ALA A 156 -16.57 7.16 -8.55
N ASN A 157 -15.49 6.38 -8.62
CA ASN A 157 -14.51 6.26 -7.54
C ASN A 157 -13.76 7.57 -7.29
N LEU A 158 -13.39 8.31 -8.35
CA LEU A 158 -12.72 9.60 -8.26
C LEU A 158 -13.56 10.65 -7.50
N VAL A 159 -14.87 10.59 -7.63
CA VAL A 159 -15.81 11.46 -6.90
C VAL A 159 -16.18 10.87 -5.54
N LEU A 160 -16.43 9.57 -5.48
CA LEU A 160 -16.90 8.89 -4.29
C LEU A 160 -15.87 8.92 -3.16
N ILE A 161 -14.60 8.64 -3.47
CA ILE A 161 -13.54 8.61 -2.45
C ILE A 161 -13.41 9.95 -1.71
N PRO A 162 -13.24 11.11 -2.38
CA PRO A 162 -13.19 12.39 -1.68
C PRO A 162 -14.47 12.73 -0.92
N VAL A 163 -15.63 12.44 -1.50
CA VAL A 163 -16.92 12.72 -0.86
C VAL A 163 -17.08 11.90 0.40
N VAL A 164 -16.85 10.59 0.34
CA VAL A 164 -16.94 9.72 1.52
C VAL A 164 -15.90 10.10 2.58
N SER A 165 -14.65 10.39 2.16
CA SER A 165 -13.60 10.86 3.08
C SER A 165 -14.01 12.17 3.78
N PHE A 166 -14.60 13.10 3.05
CA PHE A 166 -15.08 14.37 3.60
C PHE A 166 -16.14 14.14 4.69
N TYR A 167 -17.14 13.31 4.42
CA TYR A 167 -18.19 13.01 5.40
C TYR A 167 -17.66 12.24 6.60
N LEU A 168 -16.82 11.22 6.37
CA LEU A 168 -16.18 10.47 7.43
C LEU A 168 -15.36 11.39 8.36
N LEU A 169 -14.58 12.30 7.78
CA LEU A 169 -13.73 13.20 8.53
C LEU A 169 -14.52 14.28 9.29
N ARG A 170 -15.58 14.82 8.64
CA ARG A 170 -16.43 15.84 9.25
C ARG A 170 -17.23 15.28 10.43
N ASP A 171 -17.83 14.11 10.24
CA ASP A 171 -18.83 13.56 11.15
C ASP A 171 -18.23 12.49 12.09
N TRP A 172 -16.90 12.31 12.07
CA TRP A 172 -16.18 11.25 12.81
C TRP A 172 -16.54 11.22 14.30
N ASP A 173 -16.41 12.35 14.99
CA ASP A 173 -16.67 12.42 16.43
C ASP A 173 -18.13 12.16 16.77
N VAL A 174 -19.04 12.67 15.94
CA VAL A 174 -20.48 12.43 16.10
C VAL A 174 -20.83 10.95 15.90
N MET A 175 -20.19 10.32 14.91
CA MET A 175 -20.36 8.90 14.62
C MET A 175 -19.82 8.05 15.77
N MET A 176 -18.62 8.33 16.25
CA MET A 176 -18.00 7.62 17.38
C MET A 176 -18.82 7.81 18.67
N ALA A 177 -19.34 9.00 18.94
CA ALA A 177 -20.21 9.26 20.10
C ALA A 177 -21.51 8.44 20.03
N LYS A 178 -22.13 8.34 18.84
CA LYS A 178 -23.31 7.50 18.63
C LYS A 178 -23.03 6.02 18.85
N ILE A 179 -21.92 5.50 18.28
CA ILE A 179 -21.49 4.09 18.45
C ILE A 179 -21.23 3.81 19.93
N ARG A 180 -20.52 4.70 20.61
CA ARG A 180 -20.28 4.60 22.05
C ARG A 180 -21.58 4.54 22.85
N GLY A 181 -22.58 5.33 22.46
CA GLY A 181 -23.92 5.34 23.10
C GLY A 181 -24.73 4.04 22.95
N LEU A 182 -24.36 3.18 21.98
CA LEU A 182 -24.97 1.87 21.76
C LEU A 182 -24.32 0.75 22.59
N LEU A 183 -23.16 1.02 23.22
CA LEU A 183 -22.44 0.02 24.00
C LEU A 183 -23.13 -0.25 25.35
N PRO A 184 -23.18 -1.52 25.79
CA PRO A 184 -23.61 -1.87 27.14
C PRO A 184 -22.69 -1.21 28.18
N ARG A 185 -23.26 -0.58 29.19
CA ARG A 185 -22.53 0.23 30.17
C ARG A 185 -21.47 -0.55 30.96
N ASP A 186 -21.71 -1.84 31.20
CA ASP A 186 -20.80 -2.75 31.88
C ASP A 186 -19.51 -3.04 31.06
N ARG A 187 -19.54 -2.82 29.75
CA ARG A 187 -18.41 -3.10 28.83
C ARG A 187 -17.89 -1.88 28.11
N GLU A 188 -18.57 -0.72 28.25
CA GLU A 188 -18.25 0.51 27.53
C GLU A 188 -16.78 0.88 27.67
N GLU A 189 -16.26 0.91 28.88
CA GLU A 189 -14.89 1.33 29.16
C GLU A 189 -13.85 0.42 28.47
N ARG A 190 -14.03 -0.88 28.53
CA ARG A 190 -13.13 -1.87 27.89
C ARG A 190 -13.16 -1.77 26.37
N VAL A 191 -14.38 -1.65 25.79
CA VAL A 191 -14.52 -1.56 24.33
C VAL A 191 -13.95 -0.26 23.81
N VAL A 192 -14.14 0.85 24.52
CA VAL A 192 -13.57 2.16 24.14
C VAL A 192 -12.06 2.15 24.26
N ALA A 193 -11.47 1.54 25.31
CA ALA A 193 -10.03 1.40 25.45
C ALA A 193 -9.45 0.59 24.28
N LEU A 194 -10.03 -0.58 23.98
CA LEU A 194 -9.60 -1.44 22.88
C LEU A 194 -9.72 -0.76 21.52
N ALA A 195 -10.83 -0.04 21.27
CA ALA A 195 -11.00 0.74 20.05
C ALA A 195 -9.98 1.87 19.95
N GLY A 196 -9.61 2.50 21.08
CA GLY A 196 -8.55 3.49 21.17
C GLY A 196 -7.18 2.94 20.79
N GLU A 197 -6.81 1.75 21.30
CA GLU A 197 -5.57 1.07 20.92
C GLU A 197 -5.54 0.73 19.42
N CYS A 198 -6.64 0.19 18.87
CA CYS A 198 -6.75 -0.08 17.45
C CYS A 198 -6.61 1.19 16.62
N HIS A 199 -7.24 2.29 17.05
CA HIS A 199 -7.15 3.59 16.39
C HIS A 199 -5.71 4.12 16.39
N GLU A 200 -5.03 4.05 17.52
CA GLU A 200 -3.64 4.52 17.65
C GLU A 200 -2.70 3.73 16.75
N VAL A 201 -2.81 2.39 16.76
CA VAL A 201 -1.97 1.50 15.95
C VAL A 201 -2.22 1.70 14.45
N LEU A 202 -3.49 1.76 14.02
CA LEU A 202 -3.87 2.03 12.64
C LEU A 202 -3.35 3.39 12.16
N GLY A 203 -3.59 4.44 12.95
CA GLY A 203 -3.18 5.79 12.59
C GLY A 203 -1.66 5.93 12.50
N ALA A 204 -0.92 5.35 13.44
CA ALA A 204 0.55 5.35 13.42
C ALA A 204 1.07 4.60 12.19
N PHE A 205 0.50 3.40 11.90
CA PHE A 205 0.90 2.61 10.75
C PHE A 205 0.65 3.33 9.43
N VAL A 206 -0.58 3.79 9.18
CA VAL A 206 -0.95 4.41 7.89
C VAL A 206 -0.09 5.64 7.61
N ARG A 207 0.05 6.52 8.60
CA ARG A 207 0.88 7.73 8.46
C ARG A 207 2.36 7.39 8.30
N GLY A 208 2.86 6.47 9.14
CA GLY A 208 4.25 6.04 9.10
C GLY A 208 4.62 5.41 7.77
N GLN A 209 3.79 4.47 7.27
CA GLN A 209 4.05 3.77 6.02
C GLN A 209 4.02 4.70 4.81
N LEU A 210 3.09 5.65 4.75
CA LEU A 210 3.07 6.64 3.67
C LEU A 210 4.32 7.53 3.66
N LEU A 211 4.80 7.93 4.85
CA LEU A 211 6.04 8.69 4.97
C LEU A 211 7.27 7.87 4.57
N VAL A 212 7.31 6.58 4.94
CA VAL A 212 8.38 5.65 4.51
C VAL A 212 8.39 5.52 3.00
N MET A 213 7.23 5.27 2.37
CA MET A 213 7.10 5.16 0.91
C MET A 213 7.57 6.43 0.20
N LEU A 214 7.16 7.60 0.69
CA LEU A 214 7.58 8.88 0.13
C LEU A 214 9.09 9.11 0.28
N ALA A 215 9.63 8.87 1.47
CA ALA A 215 11.06 9.02 1.74
C ALA A 215 11.91 8.08 0.88
N LEU A 216 11.54 6.80 0.81
CA LEU A 216 12.24 5.82 -0.04
C LEU A 216 12.11 6.17 -1.53
N GLY A 217 10.93 6.59 -1.98
CA GLY A 217 10.73 7.04 -3.35
C GLY A 217 11.66 8.20 -3.74
N VAL A 218 11.79 9.18 -2.86
CA VAL A 218 12.72 10.31 -3.04
C VAL A 218 14.18 9.85 -3.00
N ILE A 219 14.56 9.02 -2.02
CA ILE A 219 15.93 8.52 -1.85
C ILE A 219 16.37 7.70 -3.09
N TYR A 220 15.53 6.75 -3.51
CA TYR A 220 15.84 5.92 -4.67
C TYR A 220 15.86 6.74 -5.97
N ALA A 221 14.85 7.62 -6.19
CA ALA A 221 14.82 8.45 -7.38
C ALA A 221 16.03 9.40 -7.45
N ALA A 222 16.30 10.14 -6.38
CA ALA A 222 17.42 11.06 -6.31
C ALA A 222 18.78 10.33 -6.45
N GLY A 223 18.95 9.21 -5.73
CA GLY A 223 20.18 8.41 -5.79
C GLY A 223 20.43 7.86 -7.19
N LEU A 224 19.44 7.27 -7.85
CA LEU A 224 19.57 6.75 -9.21
C LEU A 224 19.81 7.84 -10.25
N MET A 225 19.18 9.03 -10.07
CA MET A 225 19.46 10.20 -10.92
C MET A 225 20.90 10.72 -10.74
N ILE A 226 21.45 10.70 -9.52
CA ILE A 226 22.84 11.09 -9.25
C ILE A 226 23.80 10.09 -9.91
N VAL A 227 23.48 8.78 -9.90
CA VAL A 227 24.26 7.75 -10.63
C VAL A 227 24.18 7.97 -12.15
N GLY A 228 23.20 8.75 -12.64
CA GLY A 228 23.00 9.03 -14.06
C GLY A 228 22.13 8.00 -14.78
N LEU A 229 21.32 7.21 -14.06
CA LEU A 229 20.40 6.26 -14.67
C LEU A 229 19.24 7.02 -15.32
N GLU A 230 19.04 6.89 -16.64
CA GLU A 230 17.99 7.60 -17.39
C GLU A 230 16.59 7.34 -16.85
N LEU A 231 16.33 6.09 -16.45
CA LEU A 231 15.05 5.66 -15.87
C LEU A 231 14.99 5.82 -14.33
N GLY A 232 15.96 6.52 -13.74
CA GLY A 232 16.13 6.59 -12.28
C GLY A 232 14.94 7.13 -11.52
N LEU A 233 14.28 8.18 -12.03
CA LEU A 233 13.07 8.73 -11.41
C LEU A 233 11.92 7.74 -11.44
N LEU A 234 11.66 7.12 -12.59
CA LEU A 234 10.59 6.15 -12.76
C LEU A 234 10.79 4.94 -11.84
N ILE A 235 11.98 4.35 -11.88
CA ILE A 235 12.32 3.18 -11.05
C ILE A 235 12.26 3.53 -9.56
N GLY A 236 12.82 4.68 -9.16
CA GLY A 236 12.83 5.13 -7.78
C GLY A 236 11.43 5.36 -7.22
N LEU A 237 10.53 5.99 -7.99
CA LEU A 237 9.14 6.19 -7.58
C LEU A 237 8.35 4.88 -7.51
N ILE A 238 8.54 3.98 -8.48
CA ILE A 238 7.92 2.65 -8.46
C ILE A 238 8.41 1.86 -7.24
N ALA A 239 9.72 1.88 -6.96
CA ALA A 239 10.29 1.23 -5.79
C ALA A 239 9.73 1.82 -4.48
N GLY A 240 9.62 3.15 -4.38
CA GLY A 240 9.00 3.82 -3.23
C GLY A 240 7.53 3.45 -3.04
N LEU A 241 6.75 3.37 -4.11
CA LEU A 241 5.36 2.91 -4.06
C LEU A 241 5.27 1.43 -3.68
N ALA A 242 6.12 0.58 -4.25
CA ALA A 242 6.17 -0.85 -3.93
C ALA A 242 6.61 -1.12 -2.49
N ALA A 243 7.26 -0.17 -1.81
CA ALA A 243 7.63 -0.25 -0.40
C ALA A 243 6.42 -0.26 0.56
N ILE A 244 5.18 -0.13 0.06
CA ILE A 244 3.98 -0.43 0.85
C ILE A 244 4.00 -1.88 1.36
N VAL A 245 4.62 -2.78 0.61
CA VAL A 245 4.94 -4.14 1.01
C VAL A 245 6.40 -4.17 1.45
N PRO A 246 6.72 -4.53 2.71
CA PRO A 246 8.09 -4.57 3.19
C PRO A 246 9.02 -5.35 2.25
N TYR A 247 10.20 -4.82 2.01
CA TYR A 247 11.24 -5.36 1.11
C TYR A 247 10.87 -5.39 -0.39
N MET A 248 9.61 -5.26 -0.77
CA MET A 248 9.19 -5.36 -2.18
C MET A 248 9.75 -4.20 -3.00
N GLY A 249 9.76 -2.99 -2.43
CA GLY A 249 10.36 -1.81 -3.06
C GLY A 249 11.84 -2.02 -3.38
N PHE A 250 12.60 -2.59 -2.43
CA PHE A 250 13.99 -2.95 -2.63
C PHE A 250 14.15 -3.99 -3.75
N VAL A 251 13.42 -5.11 -3.69
CA VAL A 251 13.56 -6.22 -4.65
C VAL A 251 13.21 -5.78 -6.07
N ILE A 252 12.05 -5.15 -6.25
CA ILE A 252 11.59 -4.67 -7.56
C ILE A 252 12.52 -3.56 -8.07
N GLY A 253 12.85 -2.62 -7.19
CA GLY A 253 13.65 -1.45 -7.54
C GLY A 253 15.07 -1.82 -7.95
N ILE A 254 15.78 -2.60 -7.14
CA ILE A 254 17.16 -2.99 -7.46
C ILE A 254 17.21 -3.88 -8.70
N GLY A 255 16.25 -4.81 -8.87
CA GLY A 255 16.16 -5.66 -10.05
C GLY A 255 15.97 -4.84 -11.33
N ALA A 256 14.99 -3.92 -11.34
CA ALA A 256 14.74 -3.04 -12.48
C ALA A 256 15.92 -2.10 -12.76
N ALA A 257 16.52 -1.52 -11.71
CA ALA A 257 17.64 -0.61 -11.85
C ALA A 257 18.92 -1.30 -12.36
N LEU A 258 19.20 -2.53 -11.92
CA LEU A 258 20.31 -3.31 -12.42
C LEU A 258 20.12 -3.70 -13.89
N ILE A 259 18.94 -4.12 -14.29
CA ILE A 259 18.64 -4.44 -15.71
C ILE A 259 18.81 -3.18 -16.57
N ALA A 260 18.22 -2.06 -16.17
CA ALA A 260 18.35 -0.80 -16.89
C ALA A 260 19.78 -0.29 -16.92
N GLY A 261 20.51 -0.41 -15.80
CA GLY A 261 21.91 -0.03 -15.68
C GLY A 261 22.86 -0.88 -16.54
N LEU A 262 22.67 -2.20 -16.55
CA LEU A 262 23.45 -3.10 -17.43
C LEU A 262 23.25 -2.74 -18.90
N PHE A 263 22.01 -2.42 -19.29
CA PHE A 263 21.71 -2.01 -20.65
C PHE A 263 22.31 -0.64 -20.99
N GLN A 264 22.15 0.37 -20.10
CA GLN A 264 22.60 1.74 -20.33
C GLN A 264 24.13 1.89 -20.27
N PHE A 265 24.76 1.25 -19.29
CA PHE A 265 26.20 1.42 -19.00
C PHE A 265 27.07 0.29 -19.56
N GLY A 266 26.46 -0.71 -20.24
CA GLY A 266 27.20 -1.80 -20.87
C GLY A 266 28.01 -2.66 -19.90
N GLY A 267 27.67 -2.67 -18.60
CA GLY A 267 28.38 -3.40 -17.55
C GLY A 267 29.54 -2.62 -16.92
N ASP A 268 29.65 -1.30 -17.13
CA ASP A 268 30.60 -0.45 -16.39
C ASP A 268 30.38 -0.60 -14.88
N LEU A 269 31.45 -0.95 -14.18
CA LEU A 269 31.39 -1.32 -12.78
C LEU A 269 31.04 -0.14 -11.86
N TYR A 270 31.48 1.08 -12.18
CA TYR A 270 31.25 2.24 -11.33
C TYR A 270 29.76 2.60 -11.19
N PRO A 271 28.97 2.78 -12.26
CA PRO A 271 27.54 3.04 -12.14
C PRO A 271 26.79 1.87 -11.51
N MET A 272 27.20 0.63 -11.81
CA MET A 272 26.56 -0.57 -11.23
C MET A 272 26.74 -0.64 -9.72
N ILE A 273 27.94 -0.35 -9.19
CA ILE A 273 28.18 -0.23 -7.74
C ILE A 273 27.35 0.93 -7.18
N GLY A 274 27.23 2.05 -7.89
CA GLY A 274 26.42 3.18 -7.52
C GLY A 274 24.94 2.80 -7.34
N ILE A 275 24.36 2.05 -8.28
CA ILE A 275 23.00 1.55 -8.20
C ILE A 275 22.81 0.67 -6.94
N VAL A 276 23.70 -0.30 -6.73
CA VAL A 276 23.64 -1.17 -5.55
C VAL A 276 23.77 -0.35 -4.27
N ALA A 277 24.69 0.60 -4.21
CA ALA A 277 24.89 1.46 -3.05
C ALA A 277 23.63 2.27 -2.71
N VAL A 278 22.94 2.84 -3.70
CA VAL A 278 21.66 3.58 -3.51
C VAL A 278 20.63 2.69 -2.82
N PHE A 279 20.43 1.47 -3.31
CA PHE A 279 19.45 0.56 -2.73
C PHE A 279 19.88 0.04 -1.36
N MET A 280 21.16 -0.24 -1.14
CA MET A 280 21.68 -0.65 0.18
C MET A 280 21.53 0.46 1.22
N VAL A 281 21.83 1.71 0.85
CA VAL A 281 21.61 2.87 1.73
C VAL A 281 20.14 3.06 2.02
N GLY A 282 19.28 2.98 1.01
CA GLY A 282 17.84 3.09 1.22
C GLY A 282 17.30 1.98 2.14
N GLN A 283 17.73 0.74 1.95
CA GLN A 283 17.34 -0.39 2.81
C GLN A 283 17.86 -0.24 4.25
N ALA A 284 19.08 0.24 4.42
CA ALA A 284 19.61 0.53 5.75
C ALA A 284 18.83 1.66 6.45
N LEU A 285 18.51 2.74 5.72
CA LEU A 285 17.70 3.83 6.23
C LEU A 285 16.28 3.36 6.56
N GLU A 286 15.66 2.52 5.72
CA GLU A 286 14.35 1.93 6.00
C GLU A 286 14.35 1.17 7.31
N GLY A 287 15.27 0.21 7.48
CA GLY A 287 15.29 -0.68 8.64
C GLY A 287 15.76 -0.02 9.94
N MET A 288 16.76 0.87 9.87
CA MET A 288 17.40 1.45 11.05
C MET A 288 16.81 2.79 11.48
N VAL A 289 16.20 3.54 10.56
CA VAL A 289 15.76 4.92 10.83
C VAL A 289 14.27 5.11 10.54
N LEU A 290 13.84 4.85 9.29
CA LEU A 290 12.49 5.23 8.85
C LEU A 290 11.43 4.38 9.55
N THR A 291 11.58 3.07 9.56
CA THR A 291 10.60 2.18 10.19
C THR A 291 10.51 2.39 11.70
N PRO A 292 11.60 2.40 12.49
CA PRO A 292 11.52 2.68 13.92
C PRO A 292 10.96 4.07 14.26
N LEU A 293 11.34 5.10 13.49
CA LEU A 293 10.94 6.47 13.76
C LEU A 293 9.50 6.77 13.33
N LEU A 294 9.07 6.23 12.19
CA LEU A 294 7.80 6.60 11.55
C LEU A 294 6.67 5.60 11.83
N VAL A 295 6.98 4.32 11.86
CA VAL A 295 6.00 3.24 12.11
C VAL A 295 6.05 2.79 13.57
N GLY A 296 7.25 2.72 14.16
CA GLY A 296 7.51 2.32 15.53
C GLY A 296 7.34 0.81 15.78
N ASP A 297 7.69 0.38 17.00
CA ASP A 297 7.62 -1.03 17.42
C ASP A 297 6.19 -1.50 17.82
N ARG A 298 5.18 -0.65 17.59
CA ARG A 298 3.82 -0.84 18.10
C ARG A 298 3.06 -2.01 17.48
N ILE A 299 3.46 -2.44 16.29
CA ILE A 299 2.75 -3.51 15.56
C ILE A 299 3.11 -4.87 16.12
N GLY A 300 4.36 -5.11 16.50
CA GLY A 300 4.83 -6.36 17.12
C GLY A 300 4.58 -7.63 16.29
N LEU A 301 4.43 -7.49 14.96
CA LEU A 301 4.21 -8.61 14.06
C LEU A 301 5.52 -9.31 13.71
N HIS A 302 5.54 -10.64 13.85
CA HIS A 302 6.65 -11.44 13.35
C HIS A 302 6.71 -11.36 11.81
N PRO A 303 7.90 -11.32 11.15
CA PRO A 303 8.01 -11.23 9.69
C PRO A 303 7.20 -12.26 8.91
N VAL A 304 7.07 -13.48 9.43
CA VAL A 304 6.23 -14.54 8.84
C VAL A 304 4.76 -14.15 8.83
N ALA A 305 4.27 -13.52 9.91
CA ALA A 305 2.88 -13.05 9.99
C ALA A 305 2.62 -11.91 8.98
N VAL A 306 3.60 -11.04 8.74
CA VAL A 306 3.55 -10.01 7.71
C VAL A 306 3.39 -10.63 6.32
N ILE A 307 4.25 -11.61 5.96
CA ILE A 307 4.17 -12.30 4.67
C ILE A 307 2.82 -13.01 4.53
N PHE A 308 2.38 -13.73 5.57
CA PHE A 308 1.09 -14.40 5.56
C PHE A 308 -0.07 -13.42 5.35
N ALA A 309 -0.09 -12.30 6.07
CA ALA A 309 -1.13 -11.29 5.95
C ALA A 309 -1.22 -10.72 4.51
N ILE A 310 -0.06 -10.43 3.89
CA ILE A 310 0.01 -9.92 2.53
C ILE A 310 -0.50 -10.94 1.51
N LEU A 311 -0.08 -12.21 1.63
CA LEU A 311 -0.54 -13.27 0.73
C LEU A 311 -2.04 -13.55 0.90
N ALA A 312 -2.50 -13.66 2.14
CA ALA A 312 -3.92 -13.88 2.44
C ALA A 312 -4.79 -12.69 1.99
N GLY A 313 -4.35 -11.46 2.25
CA GLY A 313 -5.03 -10.26 1.79
C GLY A 313 -5.10 -10.19 0.27
N GLY A 314 -4.00 -10.49 -0.40
CA GLY A 314 -3.91 -10.52 -1.86
C GLY A 314 -4.85 -11.54 -2.49
N GLU A 315 -4.94 -12.74 -1.92
CA GLU A 315 -5.84 -13.81 -2.39
C GLU A 315 -7.32 -13.46 -2.18
N LEU A 316 -7.66 -12.89 -1.02
CA LEU A 316 -9.06 -12.60 -0.67
C LEU A 316 -9.63 -11.35 -1.34
N PHE A 317 -8.82 -10.28 -1.47
CA PHE A 317 -9.27 -8.95 -1.89
C PHE A 317 -8.39 -8.32 -2.97
N GLY A 318 -7.49 -9.09 -3.60
CA GLY A 318 -6.61 -8.60 -4.65
C GLY A 318 -5.69 -7.47 -4.16
N PHE A 319 -5.44 -6.48 -5.02
CA PHE A 319 -4.56 -5.34 -4.71
C PHE A 319 -4.98 -4.57 -3.45
N THR A 320 -6.29 -4.37 -3.24
CA THR A 320 -6.82 -3.70 -2.04
C THR A 320 -6.52 -4.51 -0.78
N GLY A 321 -6.59 -5.85 -0.88
CA GLY A 321 -6.22 -6.75 0.21
C GLY A 321 -4.74 -6.65 0.59
N VAL A 322 -3.84 -6.55 -0.38
CA VAL A 322 -2.41 -6.31 -0.14
C VAL A 322 -2.20 -4.97 0.58
N LEU A 323 -2.87 -3.92 0.11
CA LEU A 323 -2.79 -2.58 0.70
C LEU A 323 -3.23 -2.55 2.17
N LEU A 324 -4.31 -3.29 2.49
CA LEU A 324 -4.91 -3.32 3.82
C LEU A 324 -4.36 -4.44 4.72
N ALA A 325 -3.54 -5.35 4.17
CA ALA A 325 -3.06 -6.52 4.89
C ALA A 325 -2.41 -6.18 6.23
N LEU A 326 -1.48 -5.24 6.23
CA LEU A 326 -0.74 -4.87 7.44
C LEU A 326 -1.57 -4.05 8.43
N PRO A 327 -2.37 -3.04 8.04
CA PRO A 327 -3.32 -2.39 8.92
C PRO A 327 -4.28 -3.39 9.61
N VAL A 328 -4.86 -4.31 8.83
CA VAL A 328 -5.78 -5.33 9.35
C VAL A 328 -5.04 -6.28 10.29
N ALA A 329 -3.86 -6.76 9.91
CA ALA A 329 -3.05 -7.63 10.76
C ALA A 329 -2.65 -6.96 12.08
N ALA A 330 -2.36 -5.65 12.06
CA ALA A 330 -2.06 -4.87 13.25
C ALA A 330 -3.26 -4.80 14.21
N VAL A 331 -4.46 -4.56 13.69
CA VAL A 331 -5.71 -4.61 14.49
C VAL A 331 -5.96 -6.01 15.04
N ILE A 332 -5.82 -7.05 14.21
CA ILE A 332 -5.96 -8.44 14.66
C ILE A 332 -4.97 -8.73 15.80
N MET A 333 -3.74 -8.25 15.72
CA MET A 333 -2.75 -8.45 16.78
C MET A 333 -3.15 -7.77 18.10
N VAL A 334 -3.72 -6.56 18.05
CA VAL A 334 -4.26 -5.88 19.24
C VAL A 334 -5.37 -6.74 19.86
N LEU A 335 -6.30 -7.24 19.04
CA LEU A 335 -7.39 -8.11 19.52
C LEU A 335 -6.87 -9.43 20.11
N VAL A 336 -5.91 -10.08 19.43
CA VAL A 336 -5.29 -11.33 19.92
C VAL A 336 -4.57 -11.10 21.25
N ARG A 337 -3.84 -10.01 21.39
CA ARG A 337 -3.16 -9.64 22.65
C ARG A 337 -4.18 -9.45 23.77
N HIS A 338 -5.25 -8.72 23.51
CA HIS A 338 -6.32 -8.50 24.48
C HIS A 338 -6.99 -9.82 24.92
N VAL A 339 -7.31 -10.71 23.95
CA VAL A 339 -7.87 -12.04 24.26
C VAL A 339 -6.88 -12.91 25.05
N HIS A 340 -5.59 -12.83 24.72
CA HIS A 340 -4.54 -13.54 25.42
C HIS A 340 -4.41 -13.10 26.89
N ASP A 341 -4.49 -11.78 27.13
CA ASP A 341 -4.43 -11.23 28.49
C ASP A 341 -5.67 -11.66 29.29
N LEU A 342 -6.86 -11.59 28.69
CA LEU A 342 -8.09 -12.13 29.31
C LEU A 342 -7.99 -13.64 29.62
N TYR A 343 -7.33 -14.42 28.77
CA TYR A 343 -7.11 -15.85 29.00
C TYR A 343 -6.17 -16.06 30.18
N LYS A 344 -5.07 -15.30 30.28
CA LYS A 344 -4.12 -15.39 31.42
C LYS A 344 -4.75 -15.04 32.76
N ASP A 345 -5.70 -14.09 32.74
CA ASP A 345 -6.42 -13.65 33.94
C ASP A 345 -7.60 -14.59 34.29
N SER A 346 -7.84 -15.65 33.51
CA SER A 346 -8.94 -16.59 33.72
C SER A 346 -8.54 -17.74 34.63
N ASP A 347 -9.53 -18.28 35.34
CA ASP A 347 -9.37 -19.49 36.22
C ASP A 347 -8.92 -20.70 35.40
N ILE A 348 -9.21 -20.74 34.10
CA ILE A 348 -8.77 -21.80 33.17
C ILE A 348 -7.24 -21.84 33.06
N TYR A 349 -6.59 -20.68 33.06
CA TYR A 349 -5.13 -20.60 32.99
C TYR A 349 -4.45 -20.80 34.33
N SER A 350 -5.05 -20.29 35.41
CA SER A 350 -4.49 -20.35 36.75
C SER A 350 -4.55 -21.77 37.37
N GLY A 351 -5.37 -22.66 36.81
CA GLY A 351 -5.48 -24.04 37.30
C GLY A 351 -5.97 -24.15 38.75
N VAL A 352 -6.63 -23.11 39.26
CA VAL A 352 -7.27 -23.14 40.58
C VAL A 352 -8.58 -23.87 40.39
N ASP A 353 -8.54 -25.19 40.63
CA ASP A 353 -9.76 -25.95 40.86
C ASP A 353 -10.43 -25.36 42.10
N GLU A 354 -11.69 -24.95 41.97
CA GLU A 354 -12.52 -24.61 43.14
C GLU A 354 -12.47 -25.81 44.09
N PRO A 355 -12.19 -25.61 45.40
CA PRO A 355 -12.29 -26.69 46.33
C PRO A 355 -13.75 -27.15 46.32
N GLU A 356 -13.95 -28.42 45.94
CA GLU A 356 -15.23 -29.11 46.13
C GLU A 356 -15.66 -28.95 47.59
N LEU A 357 -16.73 -28.16 47.83
CA LEU A 357 -17.47 -28.10 49.09
C LEU A 357 -18.71 -28.96 48.99
#